data_5ec0aac569b6766548d112b63ade6a89
#
_entry.id   5ec0aac569b6766548d112b63ade6a89
#
_cell.length_a   1.000
_cell.length_b   1.000
_cell.length_c   1.000
_cell.angle_alpha   90.00
_cell.angle_beta   90.00
_cell.angle_gamma   90.00
#
_symmetry.space_group_name_H-M   'P 1'
#
loop_
_entity.id
_entity.type
_entity.pdbx_description
1 polymer ?
#
loop_
_entity_poly.entity_id
_entity_poly.type
_entity_poly.pdbx_seq_one_letter_code
_entity_poly.pdbx_strand_id
1 'polypeptide(L)' 'MLKETKSYRVDTEKEAVALIEREKERSLEEGEAFTIAKASYTYKKKKCKDEILEAYVVDLTYSYQGIWDDLVEGY' A
#
# COMPACT_ATOMS: atom_id res chain seq x y z
N MET A 1 13.71 11.85 -4.51
CA MET A 1 12.37 11.22 -4.43
C MET A 1 12.33 10.23 -3.28
N LEU A 2 11.34 10.36 -2.43
CA LEU A 2 11.17 9.47 -1.31
C LEU A 2 10.14 8.40 -1.64
N LYS A 3 10.42 7.19 -1.24
CA LYS A 3 9.49 6.07 -1.40
C LYS A 3 9.29 5.38 -0.08
N GLU A 4 8.08 4.94 0.15
CA GLU A 4 7.75 4.22 1.37
C GLU A 4 6.83 3.06 1.03
N THR A 5 7.14 1.89 1.54
CA THR A 5 6.32 0.71 1.33
C THR A 5 5.59 0.37 2.62
N LYS A 6 4.29 0.23 2.53
CA LYS A 6 3.46 -0.16 3.68
C LYS A 6 2.76 -1.47 3.36
N SER A 7 2.69 -2.33 4.34
CA SER A 7 2.01 -3.61 4.21
C SER A 7 0.80 -3.64 5.12
N TYR A 8 -0.31 -4.10 4.60
CA TYR A 8 -1.56 -4.20 5.34
C TYR A 8 -2.08 -5.62 5.29
N ARG A 9 -2.63 -6.07 6.37
CA ARG A 9 -3.25 -7.39 6.42
C ARG A 9 -4.76 -7.24 6.39
N VAL A 10 -5.40 -7.98 5.48
CA VAL A 10 -6.86 -7.99 5.37
C VAL A 10 -7.33 -9.44 5.29
N ASP A 11 -8.59 -9.67 5.59
CA ASP A 11 -9.12 -11.02 5.66
C ASP A 11 -9.60 -11.58 4.33
N THR A 12 -10.01 -10.74 3.41
CA THR A 12 -10.55 -11.20 2.12
C THR A 12 -9.90 -10.47 0.96
N GLU A 13 -9.97 -11.12 -0.21
CA GLU A 13 -9.48 -10.51 -1.44
C GLU A 13 -10.24 -9.23 -1.77
N LYS A 14 -11.54 -9.24 -1.51
CA LYS A 14 -12.37 -8.08 -1.75
C LYS A 14 -11.90 -6.88 -0.95
N GLU A 15 -11.50 -7.11 0.29
CA GLU A 15 -10.97 -6.05 1.13
C GLU A 15 -9.62 -5.56 0.62
N ALA A 16 -8.80 -6.48 0.10
CA ALA A 16 -7.51 -6.11 -0.45
C ALA A 16 -7.67 -5.19 -1.65
N VAL A 17 -8.56 -5.55 -2.57
CA VAL A 17 -8.82 -4.74 -3.76
C VAL A 17 -9.41 -3.40 -3.36
N ALA A 18 -10.34 -3.40 -2.41
CA ALA A 18 -10.98 -2.16 -1.95
C ALA A 18 -9.96 -1.22 -1.31
N LEU A 19 -9.02 -1.76 -0.56
CA LEU A 19 -7.98 -0.97 0.06
C LEU A 19 -7.09 -0.30 -0.99
N ILE A 20 -6.69 -1.07 -1.99
CA ILE A 20 -5.85 -0.54 -3.07
C ILE A 20 -6.57 0.58 -3.80
N GLU A 21 -7.84 0.36 -4.15
CA GLU A 21 -8.61 1.37 -4.86
C GLU A 21 -8.81 2.62 -4.03
N ARG A 22 -9.08 2.46 -2.74
CA ARG A 22 -9.26 3.60 -1.85
C ARG A 22 -7.98 4.44 -1.76
N GLU A 23 -6.83 3.80 -1.67
CA GLU A 23 -5.58 4.55 -1.60
C GLU A 23 -5.25 5.24 -2.91
N LYS A 24 -5.61 4.65 -4.04
CA LYS A 24 -5.43 5.30 -5.32
C LYS A 24 -6.31 6.53 -5.45
N GLU A 25 -7.55 6.44 -4.99
CA GLU A 25 -8.45 7.59 -4.99
C GLU A 25 -7.97 8.69 -4.08
N ARG A 26 -7.47 8.33 -2.91
CA ARG A 26 -6.92 9.30 -1.98
C ARG A 26 -5.74 10.05 -2.60
N SER A 27 -4.92 9.34 -3.33
CA SER A 27 -3.79 9.92 -4.03
C SER A 27 -4.25 10.98 -5.02
N LEU A 28 -5.35 10.72 -5.72
CA LEU A 28 -5.89 11.68 -6.69
C LEU A 28 -6.57 12.86 -6.02
N GLU A 29 -7.29 12.62 -4.92
CA GLU A 29 -8.02 13.67 -4.22
C GLU A 29 -7.11 14.63 -3.48
N GLU A 30 -6.10 14.10 -2.83
CA GLU A 30 -5.20 14.94 -2.06
C GLU A 30 -4.16 15.63 -2.93
N GLY A 31 -4.28 15.43 -4.21
CA GLY A 31 -3.43 16.09 -5.16
C GLY A 31 -2.09 15.41 -5.25
N GLU A 32 -1.08 16.12 -5.03
CA GLU A 32 0.24 15.78 -5.46
C GLU A 32 1.17 15.37 -4.35
N ALA A 33 0.63 15.16 -3.16
CA ALA A 33 1.46 14.79 -2.03
C ALA A 33 2.18 13.46 -2.25
N PHE A 34 1.49 12.53 -2.89
CA PHE A 34 2.08 11.23 -3.18
C PHE A 34 1.38 10.56 -4.34
N THR A 35 2.04 9.56 -4.92
CA THR A 35 1.44 8.70 -5.94
C THR A 35 1.70 7.26 -5.54
N ILE A 36 0.86 6.36 -6.04
CA ILE A 36 1.05 4.93 -5.80
C ILE A 36 1.95 4.38 -6.89
N ALA A 37 3.20 4.12 -6.54
CA ALA A 37 4.17 3.59 -7.49
C ALA A 37 3.97 2.10 -7.75
N LYS A 38 3.52 1.38 -6.74
CA LYS A 38 3.30 -0.05 -6.87
C LYS A 38 2.20 -0.49 -5.90
N ALA A 39 1.32 -1.35 -6.37
CA ALA A 39 0.26 -1.90 -5.55
C ALA A 39 0.10 -3.38 -5.90
N SER A 40 0.08 -4.22 -4.89
CA SER A 40 -0.11 -5.64 -5.10
C SER A 40 -0.66 -6.28 -3.83
N TYR A 41 -1.19 -7.48 -3.96
CA TYR A 41 -1.58 -8.23 -2.79
C TYR A 41 -1.21 -9.69 -2.99
N THR A 42 -0.97 -10.38 -1.86
CA THR A 42 -0.56 -11.77 -1.87
C THR A 42 -1.43 -12.55 -0.88
N TYR A 43 -1.86 -13.70 -1.31
CA TYR A 43 -2.58 -14.60 -0.44
C TYR A 43 -1.61 -15.35 0.47
N LYS A 44 -1.85 -15.32 1.76
CA LYS A 44 -1.05 -16.03 2.74
C LYS A 44 -1.92 -17.02 3.49
N LYS A 45 -1.43 -18.23 3.63
CA LYS A 45 -2.12 -19.27 4.36
C LYS A 45 -1.15 -19.89 5.34
N LYS A 46 -1.57 -19.99 6.58
CA LYS A 46 -0.75 -20.59 7.62
C LYS A 46 -1.58 -21.62 8.37
N LYS A 47 -1.04 -22.82 8.48
CA LYS A 47 -1.67 -23.88 9.25
C LYS A 47 -1.08 -23.86 10.65
N CYS A 48 -1.92 -23.75 11.66
CA CYS A 48 -1.50 -23.71 13.04
C CYS A 48 -2.35 -24.68 13.83
N LYS A 49 -1.76 -25.80 14.23
CA LYS A 49 -2.46 -26.90 14.92
C LYS A 49 -3.67 -27.35 14.09
N ASP A 50 -4.86 -27.18 14.63
CA ASP A 50 -6.08 -27.61 13.96
C ASP A 50 -6.76 -26.47 13.19
N GLU A 51 -6.16 -25.30 13.20
CA GLU A 51 -6.73 -24.14 12.54
C GLU A 51 -5.93 -23.73 11.32
N ILE A 52 -6.65 -23.25 10.32
CA ILE A 52 -6.04 -22.70 9.12
C ILE A 52 -6.31 -21.21 9.13
N LEU A 53 -5.24 -20.43 9.17
CA LEU A 53 -5.35 -18.99 9.13
C LEU A 53 -5.10 -18.52 7.72
N GLU A 54 -6.03 -17.75 7.19
CA GLU A 54 -5.93 -17.20 5.85
C GLU A 54 -5.98 -15.68 5.93
N ALA A 55 -5.15 -15.05 5.15
CA ALA A 55 -5.13 -13.60 5.09
C ALA A 55 -4.53 -13.13 3.79
N TYR A 56 -4.82 -11.90 3.41
CA TYR A 56 -4.21 -11.27 2.26
C TYR A 56 -3.33 -10.13 2.76
N VAL A 57 -2.14 -10.05 2.21
CA VAL A 57 -1.21 -8.97 2.54
C VAL A 57 -1.15 -8.03 1.35
N VAL A 58 -1.51 -6.79 1.59
CA VAL A 58 -1.51 -5.75 0.57
C VAL A 58 -0.24 -4.94 0.74
N ASP A 59 0.55 -4.84 -0.31
CA ASP A 59 1.78 -4.06 -0.31
C ASP A 59 1.59 -2.84 -1.20
N LEU A 60 1.75 -1.68 -0.62
CA LEU A 60 1.61 -0.42 -1.32
C LEU A 60 2.90 0.37 -1.22
N THR A 61 3.41 0.79 -2.37
CA THR A 61 4.60 1.63 -2.41
C THR A 61 4.18 3.04 -2.79
N TYR A 62 4.44 3.97 -1.89
CA TYR A 62 4.12 5.38 -2.09
C TYR A 62 5.36 6.11 -2.57
N SER A 63 5.17 6.95 -3.56
CA SER A 63 6.23 7.79 -4.08
C SER A 63 5.85 9.23 -3.80
N TYR A 64 6.68 9.91 -3.04
CA TYR A 64 6.44 11.31 -2.68
C TYR A 64 7.23 12.20 -3.62
N GLN A 65 6.55 13.17 -4.22
CA GLN A 65 7.14 14.03 -5.25
C GLN A 65 6.90 15.50 -4.93
N GLY A 66 7.44 16.35 -5.77
CA GLY A 66 7.23 17.78 -5.65
C GLY A 66 7.97 18.38 -4.47
N ILE A 67 7.22 18.90 -3.53
CA ILE A 67 7.80 19.55 -2.34
C ILE A 67 8.78 18.62 -1.62
N TRP A 68 8.49 17.33 -1.60
CA TRP A 68 9.37 16.37 -0.95
C TRP A 68 10.71 16.24 -1.67
N ASP A 69 10.68 16.30 -2.98
CA ASP A 69 11.92 16.24 -3.75
C ASP A 69 12.77 17.49 -3.48
N ASP A 70 12.13 18.63 -3.40
CA ASP A 70 12.83 19.87 -3.09
C ASP A 70 13.45 19.84 -1.70
N LEU A 71 12.73 19.28 -0.74
CA LEU A 71 13.25 19.15 0.61
C LEU A 71 14.46 18.23 0.68
N VAL A 72 14.42 17.16 -0.08
CA VAL A 72 15.52 16.19 -0.09
C VAL A 72 16.73 16.75 -0.80
N GLU A 73 16.52 17.42 -1.91
CA GLU A 73 17.60 18.00 -2.68
C GLU A 73 18.23 19.23 -2.03
N GLY A 74 17.48 19.85 -1.13
CA GLY A 74 17.98 21.01 -0.42
C GLY A 74 19.11 20.72 0.56
N TYR A 75 19.40 19.47 0.74
CA TYR A 75 20.48 19.03 1.58
C TYR A 75 21.65 18.56 0.73
#